data_c21582caa2a9459fa4d3a5762e588cb9
#
_entry.id   c21582caa2a9459fa4d3a5762e588cb9
#
_cell.length_a   1.000
_cell.length_b   1.000
_cell.length_c   1.000
_cell.angle_alpha   90.00
_cell.angle_beta   90.00
_cell.angle_gamma   90.00
#
_symmetry.space_group_name_H-M   'P 1'
#
loop_
_entity.id
_entity.type
_entity.pdbx_description
1 polymer ?
#
loop_
_entity_poly.entity_id
_entity_poly.type
_entity_poly.pdbx_seq_one_letter_code
_entity_poly.pdbx_strand_id
1 'polypeptide(L)'
;MSFDISHSGDVLHLHFHVREAAVRAVCDADGGHAWEDSCVEFFFAPRPDGFYYNLECTCIGKILLCRGTGRNDREPLPEALVQGIRRRASLGTEPFGLRVGPTEWELELDIPAATYGLDSFEGLHARANLYKCGDLLPVPHFLSWAPIDTPNPDFHRPEFFDELVFV
;
A
#
# COMPACT_ATOMS: atom_id res chain seq x y z
N MET A 1 -3.87 9.87 8.78
CA MET A 1 -2.92 8.76 8.64
C MET A 1 -1.51 9.31 8.84
N SER A 2 -0.65 8.56 9.50
CA SER A 2 0.81 8.68 9.48
C SER A 2 1.43 7.32 9.17
N PHE A 3 2.70 7.32 8.83
CA PHE A 3 3.44 6.09 8.58
C PHE A 3 4.91 6.25 8.98
N ASP A 4 5.55 5.12 9.28
CA ASP A 4 6.98 5.01 9.46
C ASP A 4 7.53 4.05 8.40
N ILE A 5 8.70 4.35 7.85
CA ILE A 5 9.40 3.54 6.87
C ILE A 5 10.85 3.37 7.27
N SER A 6 11.35 2.14 7.25
CA SER A 6 12.75 1.79 7.51
C SER A 6 13.12 0.52 6.76
N HIS A 7 14.39 0.15 6.78
CA HIS A 7 14.83 -1.14 6.24
C HIS A 7 15.92 -1.78 7.11
N SER A 8 16.08 -3.09 6.94
CA SER A 8 17.14 -3.89 7.55
C SER A 8 17.93 -4.65 6.46
N GLY A 9 18.46 -3.89 5.48
CA GLY A 9 19.14 -4.45 4.32
C GLY A 9 18.13 -4.99 3.30
N ASP A 10 17.80 -6.27 3.39
CA ASP A 10 16.93 -6.97 2.44
C ASP A 10 15.43 -6.96 2.78
N VAL A 11 15.01 -6.29 3.85
CA VAL A 11 13.60 -6.15 4.24
C VAL A 11 13.23 -4.69 4.42
N LEU A 12 12.14 -4.27 3.78
CA LEU A 12 11.48 -2.99 3.99
C LEU A 12 10.42 -3.15 5.07
N HIS A 13 10.44 -2.27 6.06
CA HIS A 13 9.47 -2.20 7.14
C HIS A 13 8.58 -0.97 6.93
N LEU A 14 7.29 -1.19 6.76
CA LEU A 14 6.27 -0.16 6.72
C LEU A 14 5.35 -0.32 7.93
N HIS A 15 5.08 0.79 8.63
CA HIS A 15 4.12 0.82 9.70
C HIS A 15 3.14 1.97 9.48
N PHE A 16 1.88 1.66 9.29
CA PHE A 16 0.81 2.62 9.10
C PHE A 16 -0.01 2.78 10.38
N HIS A 17 -0.29 4.05 10.73
CA HIS A 17 -1.18 4.44 11.82
C HIS A 17 -2.34 5.22 11.24
N VAL A 18 -3.54 4.70 11.37
CA VAL A 18 -4.74 5.26 10.77
C VAL A 18 -5.79 5.57 11.83
N ARG A 19 -6.41 6.73 11.69
CA ARG A 19 -7.60 7.10 12.44
C ARG A 19 -8.67 7.54 11.46
N GLU A 20 -9.83 6.90 11.50
CA GLU A 20 -10.94 7.17 10.61
C GLU A 20 -12.30 7.06 11.31
N ALA A 21 -13.34 7.65 10.73
CA ALA A 21 -14.68 7.71 11.32
C ALA A 21 -15.52 6.45 11.10
N ALA A 22 -15.08 5.60 10.19
CA ALA A 22 -15.69 4.30 9.93
C ALA A 22 -14.64 3.36 9.34
N VAL A 23 -14.75 2.07 9.60
CA VAL A 23 -13.85 1.04 9.10
C VAL A 23 -14.63 -0.10 8.45
N ARG A 24 -14.11 -0.63 7.36
CA ARG A 24 -14.67 -1.75 6.59
C ARG A 24 -13.53 -2.67 6.13
N ALA A 25 -13.77 -3.99 6.17
CA ALA A 25 -12.83 -5.01 5.70
C ALA A 25 -13.61 -6.23 5.18
N VAL A 26 -14.16 -6.14 3.98
CA VAL A 26 -14.97 -7.20 3.34
C VAL A 26 -14.12 -8.05 2.39
N CYS A 27 -13.05 -7.48 1.85
CA CYS A 27 -12.08 -8.22 1.04
C CYS A 27 -11.47 -9.35 1.89
N ASP A 28 -11.71 -10.60 1.53
CA ASP A 28 -11.38 -11.79 2.32
C ASP A 28 -10.14 -12.55 1.82
N ALA A 29 -9.60 -12.16 0.65
CA ALA A 29 -8.48 -12.83 0.01
C ALA A 29 -7.47 -11.83 -0.61
N ASP A 30 -6.22 -12.25 -0.74
CA ASP A 30 -5.22 -11.55 -1.53
C ASP A 30 -5.64 -11.52 -3.01
N GLY A 31 -5.27 -10.46 -3.71
CA GLY A 31 -5.68 -10.20 -5.10
C GLY A 31 -7.10 -9.65 -5.25
N GLY A 32 -7.85 -9.51 -4.15
CA GLY A 32 -9.19 -8.91 -4.15
C GLY A 32 -9.15 -7.37 -4.23
N HIS A 33 -10.33 -6.76 -4.15
CA HIS A 33 -10.52 -5.31 -4.27
C HIS A 33 -10.20 -4.59 -2.94
N ALA A 34 -8.93 -4.53 -2.57
CA ALA A 34 -8.49 -3.94 -1.31
C ALA A 34 -8.91 -2.46 -1.18
N TRP A 35 -8.88 -1.70 -2.27
CA TRP A 35 -9.21 -0.27 -2.32
C TRP A 35 -10.66 0.07 -1.93
N GLU A 36 -11.58 -0.89 -2.01
CA GLU A 36 -12.97 -0.71 -1.62
C GLU A 36 -13.15 -0.64 -0.09
N ASP A 37 -12.20 -1.18 0.65
CA ASP A 37 -12.19 -1.26 2.11
C ASP A 37 -11.37 -0.12 2.75
N SER A 38 -11.22 -0.15 4.07
CA SER A 38 -10.21 0.67 4.78
C SER A 38 -8.83 0.20 4.34
N CYS A 39 -8.22 0.94 3.42
CA CYS A 39 -7.02 0.53 2.70
C CYS A 39 -5.90 1.56 2.84
N VAL A 40 -4.68 1.09 2.99
CA VAL A 40 -3.45 1.86 2.83
C VAL A 40 -2.66 1.30 1.67
N GLU A 41 -1.91 2.18 0.99
CA GLU A 41 -1.20 1.77 -0.21
C GLU A 41 0.24 2.29 -0.20
N PHE A 42 1.13 1.52 -0.82
CA PHE A 42 2.51 1.89 -1.09
C PHE A 42 2.82 1.64 -2.56
N PHE A 43 2.94 2.72 -3.32
CA PHE A 43 3.33 2.65 -4.72
C PHE A 43 4.82 2.96 -4.82
N PHE A 44 5.58 2.07 -5.46
CA PHE A 44 7.03 2.06 -5.40
C PHE A 44 7.66 1.84 -6.78
N ALA A 45 8.50 2.77 -7.19
CA ALA A 45 9.30 2.71 -8.40
C ALA A 45 10.79 2.61 -8.02
N PRO A 46 11.33 1.39 -7.85
CA PRO A 46 12.71 1.18 -7.42
C PRO A 46 13.74 1.50 -8.49
N ARG A 47 13.33 1.62 -9.77
CA ARG A 47 14.19 1.87 -10.91
C ARG A 47 13.58 2.91 -11.84
N PRO A 48 14.38 3.66 -12.60
CA PRO A 48 13.89 4.63 -13.58
C PRO A 48 13.56 3.95 -14.93
N ASP A 49 12.90 2.80 -14.89
CA ASP A 49 12.53 2.00 -16.08
C ASP A 49 11.08 2.23 -16.54
N GLY A 50 10.36 3.16 -15.88
CA GLY A 50 8.96 3.48 -16.14
C GLY A 50 7.96 2.55 -15.47
N PHE A 51 8.42 1.47 -14.82
CA PHE A 51 7.56 0.57 -14.06
C PHE A 51 7.48 0.95 -12.60
N TYR A 52 6.33 0.69 -11.99
CA TYR A 52 6.15 0.76 -10.55
C TYR A 52 5.33 -0.42 -10.04
N TYR A 53 5.46 -0.66 -8.76
CA TYR A 53 4.64 -1.63 -8.02
C TYR A 53 3.56 -0.87 -7.26
N ASN A 54 2.31 -1.32 -7.32
CA ASN A 54 1.25 -0.84 -6.45
C ASN A 54 0.88 -1.94 -5.45
N LEU A 55 1.22 -1.71 -4.20
CA LEU A 55 0.80 -2.53 -3.08
C LEU A 55 -0.37 -1.82 -2.40
N GLU A 56 -1.51 -2.47 -2.35
CA GLU A 56 -2.71 -2.03 -1.66
C GLU A 56 -3.01 -3.03 -0.55
N CYS A 57 -3.24 -2.58 0.67
CA CYS A 57 -3.45 -3.47 1.81
C CYS A 57 -4.62 -3.02 2.68
N THR A 58 -5.57 -3.91 2.91
CA THR A 58 -6.69 -3.63 3.80
C THR A 58 -6.24 -3.56 5.27
N CYS A 59 -7.05 -2.96 6.11
CA CYS A 59 -6.81 -2.88 7.57
C CYS A 59 -6.73 -4.25 8.28
N ILE A 60 -7.04 -5.34 7.59
CA ILE A 60 -6.89 -6.73 8.07
C ILE A 60 -5.77 -7.50 7.36
N GLY A 61 -4.95 -6.82 6.54
CA GLY A 61 -3.77 -7.39 5.92
C GLY A 61 -4.03 -8.16 4.62
N LYS A 62 -5.16 -7.99 3.92
CA LYS A 62 -5.33 -8.55 2.57
C LYS A 62 -4.67 -7.64 1.55
N ILE A 63 -3.85 -8.22 0.67
CA ILE A 63 -2.99 -7.48 -0.25
C ILE A 63 -3.40 -7.70 -1.70
N LEU A 64 -3.51 -6.60 -2.45
CA LEU A 64 -3.36 -6.59 -3.90
C LEU A 64 -1.99 -5.99 -4.23
N LEU A 65 -1.18 -6.72 -4.99
CA LEU A 65 0.14 -6.26 -5.42
C LEU A 65 0.33 -6.53 -6.90
N CYS A 66 0.48 -5.46 -7.66
CA CYS A 66 0.70 -5.52 -9.10
C CYS A 66 1.95 -4.74 -9.51
N ARG A 67 2.43 -4.95 -10.74
CA ARG A 67 3.49 -4.18 -11.39
C ARG A 67 3.05 -3.76 -12.78
N GLY A 68 3.29 -2.52 -13.17
CA GLY A 68 2.97 -1.99 -14.50
C GLY A 68 3.49 -0.57 -14.69
N THR A 69 3.07 0.07 -15.76
CA THR A 69 3.42 1.47 -16.09
C THR A 69 2.24 2.42 -15.87
N GLY A 70 1.04 1.87 -15.58
CA GLY A 70 -0.19 2.63 -15.36
C GLY A 70 -1.31 1.77 -14.81
N ARG A 71 -2.46 2.36 -14.58
CA ARG A 71 -3.64 1.70 -13.98
C ARG A 71 -4.12 0.47 -14.79
N ASN A 72 -4.05 0.53 -16.12
CA ASN A 72 -4.72 -0.43 -17.01
C ASN A 72 -3.78 -1.47 -17.63
N ASP A 73 -2.48 -1.35 -17.41
CA ASP A 73 -1.43 -2.20 -17.99
C ASP A 73 -0.60 -2.93 -16.95
N ARG A 74 -1.10 -2.98 -15.72
CA ARG A 74 -0.47 -3.66 -14.58
C ARG A 74 -0.90 -5.12 -14.50
N GLU A 75 0.03 -5.96 -14.06
CA GLU A 75 -0.20 -7.38 -13.84
C GLU A 75 0.04 -7.75 -12.37
N PRO A 76 -0.78 -8.64 -11.79
CA PRO A 76 -0.54 -9.15 -10.44
C PRO A 76 0.82 -9.84 -10.33
N LEU A 77 1.48 -9.66 -9.19
CA LEU A 77 2.68 -10.42 -8.88
C LEU A 77 2.34 -11.88 -8.55
N PRO A 78 3.29 -12.81 -8.74
CA PRO A 78 3.15 -14.19 -8.30
C PRO A 78 2.74 -14.29 -6.84
N GLU A 79 1.78 -15.17 -6.54
CA GLU A 79 1.23 -15.39 -5.20
C GLU A 79 2.32 -15.65 -4.15
N ALA A 80 3.37 -16.40 -4.50
CA ALA A 80 4.47 -16.69 -3.58
C ALA A 80 5.20 -15.43 -3.08
N LEU A 81 5.30 -14.38 -3.90
CA LEU A 81 5.89 -13.09 -3.51
C LEU A 81 4.97 -12.34 -2.55
N VAL A 82 3.65 -12.36 -2.80
CA VAL A 82 2.66 -11.74 -1.93
C VAL A 82 2.60 -12.44 -0.57
N GLN A 83 2.64 -13.76 -0.55
CA GLN A 83 2.68 -14.58 0.67
C GLN A 83 3.99 -14.40 1.47
N GLY A 84 5.09 -14.02 0.81
CA GLY A 84 6.36 -13.70 1.45
C GLY A 84 6.32 -12.40 2.28
N ILE A 85 5.33 -11.55 2.08
CA ILE A 85 5.15 -10.31 2.84
C ILE A 85 4.54 -10.65 4.21
N ARG A 86 5.28 -10.44 5.29
CA ARG A 86 4.75 -10.58 6.65
C ARG A 86 3.90 -9.35 6.99
N ARG A 87 2.77 -9.58 7.63
CA ARG A 87 1.76 -8.56 7.98
C ARG A 87 1.27 -8.76 9.40
N ARG A 88 1.10 -7.63 10.10
CA ARG A 88 0.45 -7.56 11.41
C ARG A 88 -0.59 -6.45 11.38
N ALA A 89 -1.86 -6.83 11.54
CA ALA A 89 -2.98 -5.93 11.54
C ALA A 89 -3.62 -5.88 12.94
N SER A 90 -3.76 -4.69 13.49
CA SER A 90 -4.29 -4.51 14.86
C SER A 90 -5.78 -4.89 14.99
N LEU A 91 -6.53 -4.86 13.88
CA LEU A 91 -7.94 -5.26 13.85
C LEU A 91 -8.15 -6.77 13.61
N GLY A 92 -7.07 -7.56 13.58
CA GLY A 92 -7.10 -8.98 13.27
C GLY A 92 -7.08 -9.26 11.77
N THR A 93 -7.35 -10.50 11.38
CA THR A 93 -7.23 -10.99 9.99
C THR A 93 -8.55 -11.42 9.37
N GLU A 94 -9.62 -11.44 10.18
CA GLU A 94 -10.94 -11.90 9.75
C GLU A 94 -11.74 -10.74 9.12
N PRO A 95 -12.41 -10.98 7.99
CA PRO A 95 -13.26 -9.99 7.35
C PRO A 95 -14.42 -9.55 8.26
N PHE A 96 -14.78 -8.29 8.11
CA PHE A 96 -15.94 -7.72 8.79
C PHE A 96 -16.63 -6.66 7.92
N GLY A 97 -17.93 -6.48 8.14
CA GLY A 97 -18.71 -5.43 7.49
C GLY A 97 -18.38 -4.04 8.03
N LEU A 98 -19.10 -3.04 7.52
CA LEU A 98 -18.95 -1.65 7.95
C LEU A 98 -19.18 -1.50 9.48
N ARG A 99 -18.23 -0.84 10.14
CA ARG A 99 -18.32 -0.37 11.52
C ARG A 99 -18.22 1.14 11.53
N VAL A 100 -19.26 1.82 11.98
CA VAL A 100 -19.30 3.29 12.06
C VAL A 100 -18.88 3.73 13.46
N GLY A 101 -18.00 4.71 13.53
CA GLY A 101 -17.47 5.31 14.75
C GLY A 101 -15.96 5.50 14.65
N PRO A 102 -15.40 6.42 15.48
CA PRO A 102 -13.96 6.66 15.49
C PRO A 102 -13.20 5.37 15.76
N THR A 103 -12.35 4.99 14.85
CA THR A 103 -11.54 3.76 14.92
C THR A 103 -10.09 4.12 14.65
N GLU A 104 -9.20 3.62 15.49
CA GLU A 104 -7.74 3.67 15.28
C GLU A 104 -7.27 2.26 14.95
N TRP A 105 -6.41 2.14 13.96
CA TRP A 105 -5.83 0.85 13.60
C TRP A 105 -4.41 1.03 13.05
N GLU A 106 -3.66 -0.04 13.16
CA GLU A 106 -2.28 -0.12 12.71
C GLU A 106 -2.08 -1.32 11.79
N LEU A 107 -1.21 -1.15 10.83
CA LEU A 107 -0.79 -2.20 9.93
C LEU A 107 0.73 -2.15 9.76
N GLU A 108 1.39 -3.24 10.09
CA GLU A 108 2.81 -3.42 9.84
C GLU A 108 3.01 -4.40 8.68
N LEU A 109 3.91 -4.05 7.78
CA LEU A 109 4.34 -4.88 6.65
C LEU A 109 5.86 -5.02 6.64
N ASP A 110 6.35 -6.27 6.64
CA ASP A 110 7.75 -6.55 6.34
C ASP A 110 7.82 -7.12 4.93
N ILE A 111 8.41 -6.37 4.01
CA ILE A 111 8.41 -6.66 2.58
C ILE A 111 9.83 -7.03 2.15
N PRO A 112 10.10 -8.29 1.75
CA PRO A 112 11.41 -8.69 1.23
C PRO A 112 11.79 -7.90 -0.02
N ALA A 113 13.05 -7.52 -0.16
CA ALA A 113 13.60 -6.84 -1.35
C ALA A 113 13.33 -7.63 -2.64
N ALA A 114 13.36 -8.95 -2.56
CA ALA A 114 13.05 -9.86 -3.65
C ALA A 114 11.62 -9.67 -4.22
N THR A 115 10.67 -9.17 -3.43
CA THR A 115 9.31 -8.81 -3.89
C THR A 115 9.37 -7.78 -5.01
N TYR A 116 10.35 -6.88 -4.97
CA TYR A 116 10.57 -5.82 -5.96
C TYR A 116 11.71 -6.14 -6.93
N GLY A 117 12.20 -7.38 -6.93
CA GLY A 117 13.33 -7.81 -7.76
C GLY A 117 14.64 -7.10 -7.38
N LEU A 118 14.83 -6.83 -6.08
CA LEU A 118 16.02 -6.22 -5.49
C LEU A 118 16.73 -7.25 -4.61
N ASP A 119 18.03 -7.08 -4.44
CA ASP A 119 18.84 -7.84 -3.48
C ASP A 119 18.86 -7.16 -2.10
N SER A 120 18.81 -5.82 -2.08
CA SER A 120 18.83 -4.99 -0.87
C SER A 120 18.18 -3.64 -1.13
N PHE A 121 17.77 -2.97 -0.05
CA PHE A 121 17.34 -1.57 -0.07
C PHE A 121 18.50 -0.61 0.25
N GLU A 122 19.60 -1.10 0.81
CA GLU A 122 20.74 -0.25 1.22
C GLU A 122 21.29 0.57 0.05
N GLY A 123 21.38 1.88 0.22
CA GLY A 123 21.85 2.81 -0.79
C GLY A 123 20.92 3.01 -1.99
N LEU A 124 19.70 2.50 -1.93
CA LEU A 124 18.75 2.62 -3.03
C LEU A 124 18.16 4.03 -3.09
N HIS A 125 18.19 4.62 -4.29
CA HIS A 125 17.42 5.81 -4.65
C HIS A 125 16.23 5.38 -5.48
N ALA A 126 15.05 5.59 -4.96
CA ALA A 126 13.79 5.19 -5.56
C ALA A 126 12.80 6.36 -5.59
N ARG A 127 11.64 6.13 -6.20
CA ARG A 127 10.49 7.03 -6.09
C ARG A 127 9.29 6.27 -5.55
N ALA A 128 8.47 6.96 -4.75
CA ALA A 128 7.31 6.34 -4.13
C ALA A 128 6.20 7.35 -3.85
N ASN A 129 5.01 6.82 -3.58
CA ASN A 129 3.97 7.55 -2.88
C ASN A 129 3.22 6.60 -1.96
N LEU A 130 2.64 7.15 -0.89
CA LEU A 130 1.86 6.40 0.07
C LEU A 130 0.45 7.01 0.14
N TYR A 131 -0.54 6.13 0.28
CA TYR A 131 -1.93 6.52 0.16
C TYR A 131 -2.80 5.93 1.26
N LYS A 132 -3.94 6.56 1.45
CA LYS A 132 -5.08 6.03 2.22
C LYS A 132 -6.32 6.22 1.39
N CYS A 133 -7.06 5.15 1.18
CA CYS A 133 -8.36 5.20 0.52
C CYS A 133 -9.41 4.38 1.27
N GLY A 134 -10.63 4.43 0.76
CA GLY A 134 -11.77 3.69 1.23
C GLY A 134 -12.97 4.03 0.36
N ASP A 135 -13.01 3.44 -0.84
CA ASP A 135 -13.96 3.81 -1.89
C ASP A 135 -15.41 3.51 -1.51
N LEU A 136 -15.64 2.43 -0.75
CA LEU A 136 -16.99 2.03 -0.29
C LEU A 136 -17.25 2.36 1.19
N LEU A 137 -16.45 3.23 1.80
CA LEU A 137 -16.77 3.80 3.09
C LEU A 137 -17.90 4.85 2.97
N PRO A 138 -18.65 5.13 4.06
CA PRO A 138 -19.75 6.12 4.02
C PRO A 138 -19.31 7.51 3.54
N VAL A 139 -18.05 7.85 3.79
CA VAL A 139 -17.39 9.05 3.25
C VAL A 139 -16.14 8.57 2.52
N PRO A 140 -16.22 8.36 1.19
CA PRO A 140 -15.05 8.03 0.38
C PRO A 140 -13.97 9.09 0.54
N HIS A 141 -12.72 8.66 0.66
CA HIS A 141 -11.61 9.58 0.85
C HIS A 141 -10.33 9.06 0.18
N PHE A 142 -9.50 10.01 -0.24
CA PHE A 142 -8.27 9.76 -0.99
C PHE A 142 -7.19 10.69 -0.46
N LEU A 143 -6.21 10.14 0.26
CA LEU A 143 -5.09 10.87 0.82
C LEU A 143 -3.80 10.39 0.16
N SER A 144 -2.88 11.31 -0.10
CA SER A 144 -1.53 11.00 -0.59
C SER A 144 -0.46 11.69 0.26
N TRP A 145 0.68 11.05 0.38
CA TRP A 145 1.87 11.64 1.01
C TRP A 145 2.45 12.74 0.11
N ALA A 146 2.85 12.40 -1.12
CA ALA A 146 3.24 13.39 -2.11
C ALA A 146 1.98 13.92 -2.82
N PRO A 147 1.86 15.26 -3.03
CA PRO A 147 0.70 15.85 -3.69
C PRO A 147 0.53 15.36 -5.12
N ILE A 148 -0.73 15.14 -5.52
CA ILE A 148 -1.10 14.80 -6.90
C ILE A 148 -1.93 15.95 -7.48
N ASP A 149 -1.44 16.55 -8.55
CA ASP A 149 -2.13 17.64 -9.26
C ASP A 149 -2.96 17.09 -10.43
N THR A 150 -4.13 16.54 -10.11
CA THR A 150 -5.09 16.01 -11.08
C THR A 150 -6.51 16.48 -10.74
N PRO A 151 -7.39 16.68 -11.75
CA PRO A 151 -8.76 17.14 -11.52
C PRO A 151 -9.61 16.19 -10.66
N ASN A 152 -9.31 14.91 -10.68
CA ASN A 152 -9.97 13.86 -9.89
C ASN A 152 -8.92 12.99 -9.20
N PRO A 153 -9.26 12.35 -8.06
CA PRO A 153 -8.35 11.44 -7.39
C PRO A 153 -7.86 10.32 -8.33
N ASP A 154 -6.54 10.23 -8.48
CA ASP A 154 -5.88 9.20 -9.28
C ASP A 154 -4.49 8.91 -8.70
N PHE A 155 -4.32 7.74 -8.07
CA PHE A 155 -3.07 7.34 -7.45
C PHE A 155 -2.05 6.77 -8.46
N HIS A 156 -2.54 6.32 -9.63
CA HIS A 156 -1.70 5.71 -10.67
C HIS A 156 -0.98 6.76 -11.54
N ARG A 157 -0.32 7.69 -10.88
CA ARG A 157 0.37 8.85 -11.47
C ARG A 157 1.83 8.90 -11.00
N PRO A 158 2.69 8.02 -11.57
CA PRO A 158 4.09 7.90 -11.13
C PRO A 158 4.91 9.19 -11.31
N GLU A 159 4.48 10.12 -12.15
CA GLU A 159 5.10 11.44 -12.30
C GLU A 159 5.03 12.29 -11.01
N PHE A 160 4.09 12.01 -10.11
CA PHE A 160 3.93 12.66 -8.82
C PHE A 160 4.52 11.87 -7.64
N PHE A 161 5.22 10.76 -7.89
CA PHE A 161 5.96 10.09 -6.82
C PHE A 161 7.11 10.97 -6.37
N ASP A 162 7.37 11.00 -5.08
CA ASP A 162 8.49 11.73 -4.49
C ASP A 162 9.71 10.82 -4.30
N GLU A 163 10.86 11.42 -4.05
CA GLU A 163 12.08 10.67 -3.79
C GLU A 163 12.03 9.93 -2.46
N LEU A 164 12.50 8.69 -2.48
CA LEU A 164 12.69 7.85 -1.31
C LEU A 164 14.11 7.29 -1.33
N VAL A 165 14.94 7.74 -0.39
CA VAL A 165 16.35 7.38 -0.29
C VAL A 165 16.55 6.49 0.94
N PHE A 166 17.11 5.31 0.71
CA PHE A 166 17.46 4.35 1.76
C PHE A 166 18.94 4.50 2.11
N VAL A 167 19.25 4.75 3.37
CA VAL A 167 20.61 5.00 3.89
C VAL A 167 21.01 3.98 4.93
#